data_7646d21aaa9dd988ca97b6e39a4d23d5
#
_entry.id   7646d21aaa9dd988ca97b6e39a4d23d5
#
_cell.length_a   1.000
_cell.length_b   1.000
_cell.length_c   1.000
_cell.angle_alpha   90.00
_cell.angle_beta   90.00
_cell.angle_gamma   90.00
#
_symmetry.space_group_name_H-M   'P 1'
#
loop_
_entity.id
_entity.type
_entity.pdbx_description
1 polymer ?
#
loop_
_entity_poly.entity_id
_entity_poly.type
_entity_poly.pdbx_seq_one_letter_code
_entity_poly.pdbx_strand_id
1 'polypeptide(L)'
;YYAGNGLEVSNLYPYYFAQALYEGQMESGQTEIINQIRCGWIGIQRFGVALWSGDIYGNFDTLRRQVKAALNLSLCGIPWWSSDIGGFFWDPETAEQFPELLVRWFQFGAFCPIMRLHGHRPPFTEVEGSLMGTGGPNEVWSFGQEAYQIMAHYLQVRERLRPYILEQMARASRDGTPLMRPLFFDFPEDEACYRVEDQYLIGPDLLVAPVLEYGARSREVYLPAGATWRDARDGSVTAGGRTITVPVSLEHIPVFCRNGFEFPLG
;
A
#
# COMPACT_ATOMS: atom_id res chain seq x y z
N TYR A 1 3.73 5.10 -32.39
CA TYR A 1 2.60 4.16 -32.39
C TYR A 1 1.74 4.35 -33.64
N TYR A 2 0.91 3.34 -33.93
CA TYR A 2 -0.06 3.44 -35.04
C TYR A 2 -1.01 4.65 -34.89
N ALA A 3 -1.43 4.95 -33.67
CA ALA A 3 -2.38 6.03 -33.36
C ALA A 3 -1.73 7.43 -33.33
N GLY A 4 -0.40 7.55 -33.40
CA GLY A 4 0.28 8.83 -33.39
C GLY A 4 1.64 8.83 -32.68
N ASN A 5 2.13 10.04 -32.39
CA ASN A 5 3.38 10.24 -31.66
C ASN A 5 3.28 9.69 -30.23
N GLY A 6 4.30 8.97 -29.76
CA GLY A 6 4.33 8.41 -28.42
C GLY A 6 4.15 9.43 -27.30
N LEU A 7 4.63 10.65 -27.46
CA LEU A 7 4.43 11.74 -26.48
C LEU A 7 2.95 12.13 -26.30
N GLU A 8 2.14 11.91 -27.32
CA GLU A 8 0.70 12.24 -27.30
C GLU A 8 -0.18 11.06 -26.91
N VAL A 9 0.21 9.83 -27.32
CA VAL A 9 -0.70 8.68 -27.26
C VAL A 9 -0.19 7.53 -26.37
N SER A 10 1.00 7.61 -25.77
CA SER A 10 1.56 6.50 -24.98
C SER A 10 0.68 6.08 -23.79
N ASN A 11 -0.04 7.03 -23.18
CA ASN A 11 -0.96 6.74 -22.08
C ASN A 11 -2.21 5.94 -22.50
N LEU A 12 -2.49 5.85 -23.81
CA LEU A 12 -3.54 4.98 -24.32
C LEU A 12 -3.11 3.49 -24.38
N TYR A 13 -1.80 3.22 -24.38
CA TYR A 13 -1.29 1.86 -24.43
C TYR A 13 -1.84 0.99 -23.27
N PRO A 14 -1.70 1.35 -21.98
CA PRO A 14 -2.23 0.54 -20.89
C PRO A 14 -3.75 0.40 -20.95
N TYR A 15 -4.48 1.38 -21.47
CA TYR A 15 -5.92 1.29 -21.64
C TYR A 15 -6.30 0.16 -22.63
N TYR A 16 -5.76 0.20 -23.85
CA TYR A 16 -6.06 -0.82 -24.87
C TYR A 16 -5.48 -2.19 -24.51
N PHE A 17 -4.34 -2.22 -23.81
CA PHE A 17 -3.78 -3.46 -23.30
C PHE A 17 -4.72 -4.13 -22.28
N ALA A 18 -5.21 -3.36 -21.30
CA ALA A 18 -6.15 -3.84 -20.29
C ALA A 18 -7.49 -4.29 -20.94
N GLN A 19 -7.99 -3.51 -21.91
CA GLN A 19 -9.18 -3.83 -22.66
C GLN A 19 -9.04 -5.17 -23.42
N ALA A 20 -7.96 -5.36 -24.16
CA ALA A 20 -7.72 -6.58 -24.91
C ALA A 20 -7.64 -7.83 -24.02
N LEU A 21 -6.97 -7.72 -22.86
CA LEU A 21 -6.92 -8.80 -21.87
C LEU A 21 -8.32 -9.12 -21.34
N TYR A 22 -9.08 -8.12 -20.97
CA TYR A 22 -10.41 -8.27 -20.41
C TYR A 22 -11.38 -8.91 -21.41
N GLU A 23 -11.44 -8.36 -22.64
CA GLU A 23 -12.32 -8.85 -23.69
C GLU A 23 -11.96 -10.30 -24.09
N GLY A 24 -10.68 -10.63 -24.29
CA GLY A 24 -10.26 -11.98 -24.60
C GLY A 24 -10.55 -12.99 -23.48
N GLN A 25 -10.46 -12.61 -22.23
CA GLN A 25 -10.83 -13.45 -21.09
C GLN A 25 -12.36 -13.67 -21.04
N MET A 26 -13.16 -12.63 -21.28
CA MET A 26 -14.61 -12.75 -21.37
C MET A 26 -15.03 -13.66 -22.54
N GLU A 27 -14.43 -13.50 -23.72
CA GLU A 27 -14.66 -14.36 -24.87
C GLU A 27 -14.32 -15.84 -24.62
N SER A 28 -13.32 -16.09 -23.73
CA SER A 28 -12.96 -17.43 -23.28
C SER A 28 -13.90 -18.02 -22.22
N GLY A 29 -14.93 -17.25 -21.78
CA GLY A 29 -15.93 -17.67 -20.80
C GLY A 29 -15.55 -17.37 -19.35
N GLN A 30 -14.51 -16.57 -19.07
CA GLN A 30 -14.20 -16.13 -17.72
C GLN A 30 -15.20 -15.05 -17.27
N THR A 31 -15.67 -15.16 -16.03
CA THR A 31 -16.64 -14.20 -15.44
C THR A 31 -16.02 -13.36 -14.31
N GLU A 32 -14.95 -13.87 -13.68
CA GLU A 32 -14.21 -13.16 -12.65
C GLU A 32 -12.81 -12.82 -13.22
N ILE A 33 -12.61 -11.55 -13.56
CA ILE A 33 -11.42 -11.11 -14.29
C ILE A 33 -10.66 -10.11 -13.42
N ILE A 34 -9.43 -10.45 -13.05
CA ILE A 34 -8.47 -9.55 -12.40
C ILE A 34 -7.14 -9.67 -13.15
N ASN A 35 -6.66 -8.54 -13.67
CA ASN A 35 -5.38 -8.43 -14.35
C ASN A 35 -4.46 -7.49 -13.60
N GLN A 36 -3.33 -7.99 -13.09
CA GLN A 36 -2.29 -7.13 -12.50
C GLN A 36 -1.40 -6.59 -13.62
N ILE A 37 -1.36 -5.27 -13.77
CA ILE A 37 -0.55 -4.59 -14.77
C ILE A 37 0.29 -3.46 -14.14
N ARG A 38 1.42 -3.12 -14.78
CA ARG A 38 2.41 -2.17 -14.21
C ARG A 38 2.15 -0.71 -14.53
N CYS A 39 1.27 -0.41 -15.44
CA CYS A 39 0.93 0.96 -15.83
C CYS A 39 -0.56 1.07 -16.11
N GLY A 40 -1.10 2.26 -15.92
CA GLY A 40 -2.51 2.53 -16.11
C GLY A 40 -2.78 3.95 -16.53
N TRP A 41 -3.97 4.19 -17.03
CA TRP A 41 -4.50 5.49 -17.33
C TRP A 41 -5.98 5.55 -16.98
N ILE A 42 -6.55 6.73 -16.99
CA ILE A 42 -7.97 6.92 -16.67
C ILE A 42 -8.86 5.99 -17.52
N GLY A 43 -9.83 5.35 -16.87
CA GLY A 43 -10.79 4.43 -17.53
C GLY A 43 -10.41 2.96 -17.45
N ILE A 44 -9.19 2.58 -17.06
CA ILE A 44 -8.78 1.17 -16.97
C ILE A 44 -9.49 0.38 -15.86
N GLN A 45 -10.01 1.05 -14.84
CA GLN A 45 -10.70 0.41 -13.72
C GLN A 45 -11.90 -0.43 -14.14
N ARG A 46 -12.46 -0.20 -15.33
CA ARG A 46 -13.56 -0.99 -15.90
C ARG A 46 -13.14 -2.38 -16.40
N PHE A 47 -11.85 -2.64 -16.53
CA PHE A 47 -11.29 -3.86 -17.09
C PHE A 47 -10.73 -4.83 -16.04
N GLY A 48 -11.17 -4.74 -14.78
CA GLY A 48 -10.70 -5.62 -13.72
C GLY A 48 -9.19 -5.48 -13.43
N VAL A 49 -8.68 -4.27 -13.48
CA VAL A 49 -7.24 -4.00 -13.34
C VAL A 49 -6.85 -3.75 -11.90
N ALA A 50 -5.77 -4.41 -11.48
CA ALA A 50 -5.00 -4.09 -10.29
C ALA A 50 -3.62 -3.55 -10.71
N LEU A 51 -3.22 -2.42 -10.16
CA LEU A 51 -1.89 -1.83 -10.39
C LEU A 51 -0.91 -2.22 -9.29
N TRP A 52 0.38 -2.27 -9.63
CA TRP A 52 1.46 -2.31 -8.64
C TRP A 52 2.56 -1.31 -8.96
N SER A 53 3.44 -1.11 -8.00
CA SER A 53 4.54 -0.14 -8.04
C SER A 53 5.52 -0.30 -9.20
N GLY A 54 5.52 -1.45 -9.90
CA GLY A 54 6.59 -1.80 -10.83
C GLY A 54 7.90 -2.16 -10.08
N ASP A 55 9.00 -2.21 -10.84
CA ASP A 55 10.31 -2.63 -10.36
C ASP A 55 11.04 -1.47 -9.66
N ILE A 56 10.70 -1.23 -8.42
CA ILE A 56 11.21 -0.14 -7.59
C ILE A 56 12.34 -0.59 -6.66
N TYR A 57 13.21 0.33 -6.24
CA TYR A 57 14.29 0.04 -5.30
C TYR A 57 13.81 -0.09 -3.85
N GLY A 58 14.45 -0.99 -3.10
CA GLY A 58 14.15 -1.26 -1.69
C GLY A 58 14.85 -0.28 -0.76
N ASN A 59 14.34 0.94 -0.61
CA ASN A 59 14.82 1.94 0.33
C ASN A 59 13.68 2.78 0.91
N PHE A 60 13.95 3.51 2.00
CA PHE A 60 12.94 4.31 2.72
C PHE A 60 12.38 5.47 1.90
N ASP A 61 13.17 6.06 1.01
CA ASP A 61 12.69 7.12 0.12
C ASP A 61 11.64 6.59 -0.85
N THR A 62 11.88 5.40 -1.40
CA THR A 62 10.91 4.71 -2.25
C THR A 62 9.64 4.35 -1.46
N LEU A 63 9.77 3.80 -0.25
CA LEU A 63 8.60 3.51 0.60
C LEU A 63 7.73 4.76 0.83
N ARG A 64 8.35 5.90 1.14
CA ARG A 64 7.64 7.18 1.31
C ARG A 64 6.88 7.60 0.05
N ARG A 65 7.50 7.42 -1.12
CA ARG A 65 6.86 7.71 -2.41
C ARG A 65 5.69 6.77 -2.70
N GLN A 66 5.74 5.52 -2.24
CA GLN A 66 4.65 4.55 -2.46
C GLN A 66 3.39 4.91 -1.68
N VAL A 67 3.49 5.48 -0.48
CA VAL A 67 2.32 5.99 0.24
C VAL A 67 1.60 7.06 -0.59
N LYS A 68 2.35 8.05 -1.10
CA LYS A 68 1.78 9.11 -1.95
C LYS A 68 1.20 8.58 -3.26
N ALA A 69 1.90 7.63 -3.91
CA ALA A 69 1.44 7.02 -5.16
C ALA A 69 0.10 6.28 -4.96
N ALA A 70 -0.03 5.51 -3.88
CA ALA A 70 -1.27 4.82 -3.55
C ALA A 70 -2.45 5.77 -3.36
N LEU A 71 -2.24 6.86 -2.62
CA LEU A 71 -3.27 7.87 -2.37
C LEU A 71 -3.71 8.57 -3.66
N ASN A 72 -2.76 8.91 -4.54
CA ASN A 72 -3.06 9.52 -5.83
C ASN A 72 -3.84 8.56 -6.75
N LEU A 73 -3.45 7.28 -6.82
CA LEU A 73 -4.18 6.27 -7.61
C LEU A 73 -5.61 6.08 -7.09
N SER A 74 -5.79 6.05 -5.77
CA SER A 74 -7.11 5.97 -5.14
C SER A 74 -8.02 7.13 -5.54
N LEU A 75 -7.50 8.38 -5.53
CA LEU A 75 -8.23 9.57 -5.98
C LEU A 75 -8.54 9.56 -7.48
N CYS A 76 -7.71 8.89 -8.29
CA CYS A 76 -7.97 8.69 -9.72
C CYS A 76 -8.98 7.57 -10.01
N GLY A 77 -9.62 6.99 -9.00
CA GLY A 77 -10.59 5.90 -9.15
C GLY A 77 -9.94 4.54 -9.48
N ILE A 78 -8.69 4.33 -9.08
CA ILE A 78 -7.95 3.07 -9.23
C ILE A 78 -7.62 2.54 -7.81
N PRO A 79 -8.60 1.96 -7.10
CA PRO A 79 -8.44 1.56 -5.70
C PRO A 79 -7.70 0.23 -5.52
N TRP A 80 -7.58 -0.59 -6.58
CA TRP A 80 -6.90 -1.88 -6.56
C TRP A 80 -5.41 -1.68 -6.82
N TRP A 81 -4.66 -1.51 -5.74
CA TRP A 81 -3.23 -1.19 -5.80
C TRP A 81 -2.41 -2.02 -4.80
N SER A 82 -1.15 -2.27 -5.18
CA SER A 82 -0.13 -2.92 -4.37
C SER A 82 1.23 -2.29 -4.61
N SER A 83 2.14 -2.40 -3.65
CA SER A 83 3.57 -2.27 -3.88
C SER A 83 4.27 -3.61 -3.67
N ASP A 84 5.44 -3.77 -4.29
CA ASP A 84 6.34 -4.86 -3.94
C ASP A 84 6.93 -4.57 -2.56
N ILE A 85 6.51 -5.33 -1.53
CA ILE A 85 6.96 -5.12 -0.16
C ILE A 85 8.47 -5.33 -0.07
N GLY A 86 9.18 -4.29 0.39
CA GLY A 86 10.64 -4.23 0.42
C GLY A 86 11.27 -3.74 -0.88
N GLY A 87 10.46 -3.29 -1.85
CA GLY A 87 10.90 -2.95 -3.21
C GLY A 87 11.21 -4.19 -4.05
N PHE A 88 11.23 -4.07 -5.38
CA PHE A 88 11.64 -5.17 -6.26
C PHE A 88 13.16 -5.30 -6.32
N PHE A 89 13.86 -4.22 -6.68
CA PHE A 89 15.32 -4.23 -6.73
C PHE A 89 15.96 -4.07 -5.36
N TRP A 90 16.98 -4.88 -5.12
CA TRP A 90 17.89 -4.69 -4.00
C TRP A 90 18.65 -3.37 -4.17
N ASP A 91 18.74 -2.59 -3.09
CA ASP A 91 19.53 -1.36 -3.05
C ASP A 91 20.80 -1.58 -2.21
N PRO A 92 21.98 -1.73 -2.85
CA PRO A 92 23.21 -1.97 -2.14
C PRO A 92 23.68 -0.77 -1.29
N GLU A 93 23.27 0.44 -1.63
CA GLU A 93 23.65 1.66 -0.90
C GLU A 93 22.95 1.76 0.47
N THR A 94 21.82 1.08 0.63
CA THR A 94 21.03 1.08 1.87
C THR A 94 20.84 -0.34 2.44
N ALA A 95 21.71 -1.26 2.10
CA ALA A 95 21.60 -2.68 2.45
C ALA A 95 21.49 -2.94 3.96
N GLU A 96 22.21 -2.16 4.78
CA GLU A 96 22.15 -2.26 6.23
C GLU A 96 20.78 -1.87 6.83
N GLN A 97 20.01 -1.04 6.12
CA GLN A 97 18.69 -0.59 6.54
C GLN A 97 17.59 -1.59 6.19
N PHE A 98 17.91 -2.54 5.29
CA PHE A 98 16.90 -3.41 4.68
C PHE A 98 16.08 -4.24 5.69
N PRO A 99 16.65 -4.81 6.77
CA PRO A 99 15.85 -5.57 7.74
C PRO A 99 14.74 -4.73 8.38
N GLU A 100 15.04 -3.47 8.78
CA GLU A 100 14.02 -2.55 9.29
C GLU A 100 13.07 -2.10 8.17
N LEU A 101 13.59 -1.75 7.00
CA LEU A 101 12.80 -1.33 5.85
C LEU A 101 11.73 -2.39 5.49
N LEU A 102 12.14 -3.67 5.43
CA LEU A 102 11.23 -4.74 5.09
C LEU A 102 10.08 -4.86 6.10
N VAL A 103 10.38 -4.79 7.39
CA VAL A 103 9.37 -4.80 8.46
C VAL A 103 8.42 -3.60 8.32
N ARG A 104 8.95 -2.38 8.14
CA ARG A 104 8.15 -1.16 7.97
C ARG A 104 7.26 -1.23 6.73
N TRP A 105 7.80 -1.74 5.64
CA TRP A 105 7.03 -1.91 4.40
C TRP A 105 5.97 -3.00 4.53
N PHE A 106 6.28 -4.07 5.26
CA PHE A 106 5.32 -5.13 5.55
C PHE A 106 4.15 -4.64 6.41
N GLN A 107 4.44 -3.82 7.42
CA GLN A 107 3.44 -3.12 8.21
C GLN A 107 2.53 -2.25 7.33
N PHE A 108 3.12 -1.42 6.46
CA PHE A 108 2.37 -0.62 5.48
C PHE A 108 1.53 -1.51 4.55
N GLY A 109 2.12 -2.59 4.02
CA GLY A 109 1.45 -3.54 3.12
C GLY A 109 0.22 -4.21 3.74
N ALA A 110 0.25 -4.47 5.06
CA ALA A 110 -0.89 -5.05 5.78
C ALA A 110 -2.14 -4.14 5.73
N PHE A 111 -1.94 -2.83 5.55
CA PHE A 111 -2.99 -1.82 5.44
C PHE A 111 -3.17 -1.29 4.01
N CYS A 112 -2.64 -1.97 3.01
CA CYS A 112 -2.89 -1.67 1.60
C CYS A 112 -4.08 -2.46 1.04
N PRO A 113 -4.70 -2.05 -0.06
CA PRO A 113 -5.76 -2.81 -0.73
C PRO A 113 -5.33 -4.23 -1.08
N ILE A 114 -4.17 -4.38 -1.70
CA ILE A 114 -3.54 -5.67 -2.01
C ILE A 114 -2.20 -5.74 -1.27
N MET A 115 -1.99 -6.82 -0.51
CA MET A 115 -0.73 -7.10 0.19
C MET A 115 0.07 -8.13 -0.60
N ARG A 116 1.31 -7.79 -1.00
CA ARG A 116 2.14 -8.67 -1.82
C ARG A 116 3.60 -8.55 -1.44
N LEU A 117 4.17 -9.63 -0.91
CA LEU A 117 5.62 -9.77 -0.72
C LEU A 117 6.25 -10.23 -2.04
N HIS A 118 7.10 -9.40 -2.62
CA HIS A 118 7.76 -9.66 -3.88
C HIS A 118 9.05 -8.87 -4.00
N GLY A 119 10.07 -9.48 -4.61
CA GLY A 119 11.32 -8.80 -4.86
C GLY A 119 12.44 -9.73 -5.27
N HIS A 120 13.50 -9.17 -5.84
CA HIS A 120 14.73 -9.85 -6.25
C HIS A 120 15.81 -9.57 -5.21
N ARG A 121 16.19 -10.59 -4.43
CA ARG A 121 17.04 -10.48 -3.23
C ARG A 121 18.36 -11.23 -3.41
N PRO A 122 19.47 -10.78 -2.80
CA PRO A 122 20.68 -11.57 -2.73
C PRO A 122 20.46 -12.87 -1.90
N PRO A 123 21.28 -13.93 -2.11
CA PRO A 123 22.30 -14.00 -3.15
C PRO A 123 21.73 -14.16 -4.55
N PHE A 124 22.36 -13.50 -5.52
CA PHE A 124 21.96 -13.62 -6.92
C PHE A 124 22.71 -14.77 -7.58
N THR A 125 22.02 -15.56 -8.41
CA THR A 125 22.61 -16.64 -9.18
C THR A 125 22.40 -16.37 -10.67
N GLU A 126 23.48 -16.37 -11.43
CA GLU A 126 23.42 -16.24 -12.88
C GLU A 126 22.68 -17.41 -13.50
N VAL A 127 21.82 -17.13 -14.47
CA VAL A 127 21.09 -18.12 -15.25
C VAL A 127 21.27 -17.79 -16.73
N GLU A 128 21.73 -18.77 -17.51
CA GLU A 128 21.95 -18.60 -18.95
C GLU A 128 20.67 -18.10 -19.64
N GLY A 129 20.81 -17.04 -20.42
CA GLY A 129 19.69 -16.40 -21.14
C GLY A 129 18.81 -15.46 -20.28
N SER A 130 19.09 -15.32 -18.99
CA SER A 130 18.41 -14.35 -18.11
C SER A 130 19.26 -13.11 -17.90
N LEU A 131 18.65 -11.93 -18.05
CA LEU A 131 19.31 -10.65 -17.76
C LEU A 131 19.49 -10.40 -16.25
N MET A 132 18.70 -11.05 -15.41
CA MET A 132 18.69 -10.81 -13.96
C MET A 132 19.12 -12.01 -13.13
N GLY A 133 19.18 -13.20 -13.74
CA GLY A 133 19.41 -14.43 -12.99
C GLY A 133 18.23 -14.79 -12.06
N THR A 134 18.53 -15.52 -10.98
CA THR A 134 17.58 -15.80 -9.91
C THR A 134 17.98 -15.04 -8.65
N GLY A 135 16.98 -14.63 -7.84
CA GLY A 135 17.20 -14.09 -6.50
C GLY A 135 17.25 -15.17 -5.42
N GLY A 136 17.70 -14.76 -4.24
CA GLY A 136 17.66 -15.54 -3.01
C GLY A 136 16.25 -15.58 -2.40
N PRO A 137 16.13 -16.24 -1.22
CA PRO A 137 14.87 -16.36 -0.49
C PRO A 137 14.23 -15.01 -0.16
N ASN A 138 12.90 -14.92 -0.25
CA ASN A 138 12.13 -13.71 0.03
C ASN A 138 10.87 -13.99 0.87
N GLU A 139 10.81 -15.11 1.56
CA GLU A 139 9.72 -15.49 2.45
C GLU A 139 9.87 -14.78 3.82
N VAL A 140 8.77 -14.65 4.55
CA VAL A 140 8.74 -13.93 5.84
C VAL A 140 9.75 -14.45 6.88
N TRP A 141 10.17 -15.72 6.79
CA TRP A 141 11.16 -16.34 7.68
C TRP A 141 12.62 -16.16 7.24
N SER A 142 12.87 -15.53 6.08
CA SER A 142 14.21 -15.43 5.48
C SER A 142 15.06 -14.29 6.03
N PHE A 143 14.49 -13.40 6.86
CA PHE A 143 15.12 -12.14 7.29
C PHE A 143 15.41 -12.07 8.80
N GLY A 144 15.53 -13.23 9.45
CA GLY A 144 15.83 -13.35 10.87
C GLY A 144 14.59 -13.46 11.76
N GLN A 145 14.81 -13.92 12.99
CA GLN A 145 13.72 -14.31 13.91
C GLN A 145 12.84 -13.14 14.33
N GLU A 146 13.43 -11.97 14.60
CA GLU A 146 12.68 -10.78 15.01
C GLU A 146 11.76 -10.30 13.87
N ALA A 147 12.31 -10.14 12.65
CA ALA A 147 11.53 -9.76 11.48
C ALA A 147 10.40 -10.76 11.20
N TYR A 148 10.70 -12.07 11.31
CA TYR A 148 9.71 -13.13 11.14
C TYR A 148 8.53 -12.99 12.13
N GLN A 149 8.81 -12.79 13.41
CA GLN A 149 7.77 -12.67 14.43
C GLN A 149 6.86 -11.47 14.15
N ILE A 150 7.46 -10.34 13.80
CA ILE A 150 6.71 -9.12 13.47
C ILE A 150 5.88 -9.32 12.20
N MET A 151 6.47 -9.83 11.12
CA MET A 151 5.75 -10.04 9.87
C MET A 151 4.63 -11.08 10.01
N ALA A 152 4.85 -12.16 10.77
CA ALA A 152 3.82 -13.16 11.07
C ALA A 152 2.65 -12.56 11.85
N HIS A 153 2.92 -11.67 12.81
CA HIS A 153 1.88 -10.90 13.49
C HIS A 153 1.04 -10.07 12.49
N TYR A 154 1.69 -9.35 11.57
CA TYR A 154 0.95 -8.53 10.59
C TYR A 154 0.21 -9.36 9.53
N LEU A 155 0.58 -10.59 9.27
CA LEU A 155 -0.27 -11.53 8.50
C LEU A 155 -1.57 -11.83 9.25
N GLN A 156 -1.50 -12.05 10.57
CA GLN A 156 -2.70 -12.26 11.38
C GLN A 156 -3.55 -11.00 11.47
N VAL A 157 -2.94 -9.83 11.62
CA VAL A 157 -3.62 -8.53 11.52
C VAL A 157 -4.37 -8.41 10.21
N ARG A 158 -3.71 -8.69 9.09
CA ARG A 158 -4.30 -8.64 7.74
C ARG A 158 -5.49 -9.60 7.62
N GLU A 159 -5.36 -10.81 8.15
CA GLU A 159 -6.44 -11.79 8.10
C GLU A 159 -7.67 -11.34 8.90
N ARG A 160 -7.48 -10.72 10.05
CA ARG A 160 -8.58 -10.14 10.84
C ARG A 160 -9.22 -8.92 10.18
N LEU A 161 -8.42 -8.13 9.43
CA LEU A 161 -8.92 -7.00 8.64
C LEU A 161 -9.62 -7.42 7.35
N ARG A 162 -9.44 -8.66 6.90
CA ARG A 162 -9.96 -9.13 5.61
C ARG A 162 -11.44 -8.84 5.40
N PRO A 163 -12.36 -9.13 6.34
CA PRO A 163 -13.78 -8.82 6.15
C PRO A 163 -14.03 -7.33 5.92
N TYR A 164 -13.38 -6.47 6.71
CA TYR A 164 -13.48 -5.02 6.57
C TYR A 164 -12.94 -4.53 5.24
N ILE A 165 -11.77 -5.03 4.83
CA ILE A 165 -11.17 -4.69 3.54
C ILE A 165 -12.07 -5.10 2.38
N LEU A 166 -12.62 -6.32 2.39
CA LEU A 166 -13.52 -6.81 1.36
C LEU A 166 -14.80 -5.97 1.25
N GLU A 167 -15.37 -5.57 2.38
CA GLU A 167 -16.53 -4.67 2.41
C GLU A 167 -16.21 -3.32 1.76
N GLN A 168 -15.09 -2.69 2.14
CA GLN A 168 -14.68 -1.42 1.59
C GLN A 168 -14.29 -1.52 0.10
N MET A 169 -13.69 -2.62 -0.33
CA MET A 169 -13.37 -2.87 -1.74
C MET A 169 -14.62 -3.15 -2.58
N ALA A 170 -15.63 -3.83 -2.01
CA ALA A 170 -16.95 -3.95 -2.64
C ALA A 170 -17.63 -2.58 -2.80
N ARG A 171 -17.45 -1.70 -1.82
CA ARG A 171 -17.90 -0.31 -1.89
C ARG A 171 -17.17 0.46 -3.00
N ALA A 172 -15.85 0.32 -3.09
CA ALA A 172 -15.06 0.92 -4.15
C ALA A 172 -15.53 0.49 -5.56
N SER A 173 -15.88 -0.78 -5.73
CA SER A 173 -16.42 -1.30 -7.00
C SER A 173 -17.82 -0.78 -7.31
N ARG A 174 -18.66 -0.51 -6.31
CA ARG A 174 -20.04 -0.10 -6.48
C ARG A 174 -20.20 1.41 -6.72
N ASP A 175 -19.50 2.23 -5.93
CA ASP A 175 -19.69 3.69 -5.90
C ASP A 175 -18.40 4.51 -6.06
N GLY A 176 -17.27 3.85 -6.27
CA GLY A 176 -15.97 4.48 -6.48
C GLY A 176 -15.28 4.96 -5.21
N THR A 177 -15.86 4.75 -4.01
CA THR A 177 -15.25 5.18 -2.74
C THR A 177 -14.04 4.30 -2.40
N PRO A 178 -12.79 4.82 -2.43
CA PRO A 178 -11.62 3.99 -2.24
C PRO A 178 -11.45 3.50 -0.80
N LEU A 179 -10.87 2.30 -0.63
CA LEU A 179 -10.48 1.78 0.68
C LEU A 179 -9.40 2.65 1.33
N MET A 180 -8.30 2.87 0.61
CA MET A 180 -7.17 3.69 1.05
C MET A 180 -7.33 5.11 0.51
N ARG A 181 -7.34 6.13 1.37
CA ARG A 181 -7.65 7.49 0.96
C ARG A 181 -6.97 8.56 1.83
N PRO A 182 -6.65 9.73 1.26
CA PRO A 182 -6.04 10.82 2.02
C PRO A 182 -7.03 11.37 3.07
N LEU A 183 -6.51 12.01 4.10
CA LEU A 183 -7.33 12.51 5.23
C LEU A 183 -8.42 13.48 4.79
N PHE A 184 -8.11 14.37 3.84
CA PHE A 184 -9.08 15.38 3.34
C PHE A 184 -10.29 14.76 2.61
N PHE A 185 -10.24 13.47 2.24
CA PHE A 185 -11.36 12.79 1.62
C PHE A 185 -12.57 12.69 2.57
N ASP A 186 -12.32 12.38 3.84
CA ASP A 186 -13.36 12.30 4.88
C ASP A 186 -13.41 13.55 5.77
N PHE A 187 -12.40 14.42 5.71
CA PHE A 187 -12.28 15.65 6.50
C PHE A 187 -12.00 16.87 5.62
N PRO A 188 -12.89 17.18 4.65
CA PRO A 188 -12.63 18.27 3.68
C PRO A 188 -12.62 19.66 4.31
N GLU A 189 -13.26 19.85 5.47
CA GLU A 189 -13.31 21.13 6.19
C GLU A 189 -12.07 21.36 7.08
N ASP A 190 -11.22 20.34 7.25
CA ASP A 190 -9.99 20.43 8.02
C ASP A 190 -8.81 20.73 7.09
N GLU A 191 -8.42 22.01 6.99
CA GLU A 191 -7.34 22.45 6.11
C GLU A 191 -6.00 21.77 6.39
N ALA A 192 -5.73 21.33 7.62
CA ALA A 192 -4.49 20.62 7.94
C ALA A 192 -4.40 19.27 7.22
N CYS A 193 -5.54 18.61 6.95
CA CYS A 193 -5.61 17.34 6.25
C CYS A 193 -5.05 17.40 4.82
N TYR A 194 -5.08 18.56 4.17
CA TYR A 194 -4.54 18.75 2.81
C TYR A 194 -3.01 18.81 2.76
N ARG A 195 -2.34 18.96 3.91
CA ARG A 195 -0.87 19.02 4.02
C ARG A 195 -0.25 17.72 4.47
N VAL A 196 -1.08 16.74 4.85
CA VAL A 196 -0.62 15.44 5.36
C VAL A 196 -0.49 14.46 4.20
N GLU A 197 0.74 14.03 3.91
CA GLU A 197 1.07 13.18 2.76
C GLU A 197 1.52 11.77 3.15
N ASP A 198 1.76 11.52 4.43
CA ASP A 198 2.49 10.38 4.96
C ASP A 198 1.66 9.52 5.93
N GLN A 199 0.36 9.80 6.00
CA GLN A 199 -0.66 9.03 6.70
C GLN A 199 -1.98 9.07 5.92
N TYR A 200 -2.86 8.11 6.19
CA TYR A 200 -4.07 7.92 5.39
C TYR A 200 -5.17 7.23 6.19
N LEU A 201 -6.37 7.21 5.62
CA LEU A 201 -7.49 6.43 6.12
C LEU A 201 -7.61 5.10 5.36
N ILE A 202 -7.92 4.04 6.10
CA ILE A 202 -8.44 2.77 5.59
C ILE A 202 -9.92 2.69 5.92
N GLY A 203 -10.77 2.78 4.89
CA GLY A 203 -12.18 3.00 5.07
C GLY A 203 -12.44 4.28 5.86
N PRO A 204 -13.65 4.47 6.41
CA PRO A 204 -13.98 5.65 7.21
C PRO A 204 -13.44 5.62 8.64
N ASP A 205 -12.95 4.46 9.13
CA ASP A 205 -12.84 4.17 10.55
C ASP A 205 -11.42 4.09 11.09
N LEU A 206 -10.43 3.84 10.22
CA LEU A 206 -9.05 3.60 10.62
C LEU A 206 -8.10 4.64 10.01
N LEU A 207 -7.33 5.32 10.85
CA LEU A 207 -6.20 6.15 10.44
C LEU A 207 -4.91 5.34 10.61
N VAL A 208 -4.08 5.30 9.59
CA VAL A 208 -2.79 4.59 9.57
C VAL A 208 -1.66 5.59 9.28
N ALA A 209 -0.64 5.59 10.14
CA ALA A 209 0.54 6.45 10.01
C ALA A 209 1.82 5.62 9.90
N PRO A 210 2.23 5.17 8.71
CA PRO A 210 3.43 4.36 8.53
C PRO A 210 4.69 5.05 9.04
N VAL A 211 5.64 4.26 9.55
CA VAL A 211 6.98 4.74 9.90
C VAL A 211 7.84 4.70 8.65
N LEU A 212 8.29 5.87 8.19
CA LEU A 212 8.89 6.07 6.87
C LEU A 212 10.36 6.50 6.92
N GLU A 213 11.00 6.36 8.09
CA GLU A 213 12.39 6.73 8.30
C GLU A 213 13.14 5.64 9.04
N TYR A 214 14.37 5.37 8.58
CA TYR A 214 15.25 4.41 9.22
C TYR A 214 15.59 4.83 10.66
N GLY A 215 15.51 3.89 11.58
CA GLY A 215 15.87 4.12 12.97
C GLY A 215 14.91 5.01 13.75
N ALA A 216 13.76 5.40 13.20
CA ALA A 216 12.78 6.21 13.91
C ALA A 216 12.28 5.51 15.18
N ARG A 217 12.15 6.29 16.27
CA ARG A 217 11.61 5.83 17.55
C ARG A 217 10.39 6.63 17.99
N SER A 218 9.99 7.61 17.18
CA SER A 218 8.74 8.37 17.31
C SER A 218 8.19 8.73 15.96
N ARG A 219 6.89 9.00 15.89
CA ARG A 219 6.15 9.40 14.71
C ARG A 219 5.18 10.53 15.07
N GLU A 220 5.28 11.63 14.35
CA GLU A 220 4.28 12.69 14.39
C GLU A 220 3.02 12.24 13.63
N VAL A 221 1.86 12.27 14.27
CA VAL A 221 0.59 11.87 13.68
C VAL A 221 -0.42 13.01 13.82
N TYR A 222 -0.95 13.49 12.72
CA TYR A 222 -2.06 14.42 12.72
C TYR A 222 -3.38 13.65 12.88
N LEU A 223 -4.14 13.98 13.90
CA LEU A 223 -5.48 13.46 14.15
C LEU A 223 -6.51 14.48 13.64
N PRO A 224 -7.27 14.19 12.57
CA PRO A 224 -8.25 15.12 11.99
C PRO A 224 -9.29 15.64 12.99
N ALA A 225 -9.65 16.91 12.84
CA ALA A 225 -10.67 17.56 13.64
C ALA A 225 -12.07 16.96 13.42
N GLY A 226 -12.99 17.17 14.38
CA GLY A 226 -14.36 16.69 14.27
C GLY A 226 -14.57 15.20 14.61
N ALA A 227 -13.54 14.53 15.11
CA ALA A 227 -13.59 13.15 15.57
C ALA A 227 -12.79 12.93 16.85
N THR A 228 -13.05 11.82 17.53
CA THR A 228 -12.19 11.26 18.57
C THR A 228 -11.43 10.07 18.00
N TRP A 229 -10.18 9.90 18.44
CA TRP A 229 -9.27 8.89 17.93
C TRP A 229 -8.74 8.03 19.07
N ARG A 230 -8.97 6.73 18.97
CA ARG A 230 -8.48 5.74 19.94
C ARG A 230 -7.25 5.04 19.37
N ASP A 231 -6.12 5.13 20.04
CA ASP A 231 -4.91 4.35 19.69
C ASP A 231 -5.26 2.86 19.76
N ALA A 232 -5.05 2.14 18.67
CA ALA A 232 -5.37 0.70 18.58
C ALA A 232 -4.46 -0.16 19.47
N ARG A 233 -3.30 0.38 19.92
CA ARG A 233 -2.32 -0.34 20.74
C ARG A 233 -2.70 -0.35 22.22
N ASP A 234 -3.02 0.82 22.78
CA ASP A 234 -3.21 1.00 24.22
C ASP A 234 -4.62 1.46 24.64
N GLY A 235 -5.46 1.75 23.64
CA GLY A 235 -6.84 2.18 23.85
C GLY A 235 -6.98 3.62 24.31
N SER A 236 -5.90 4.39 24.41
CA SER A 236 -5.96 5.81 24.76
C SER A 236 -6.77 6.61 23.75
N VAL A 237 -7.59 7.55 24.24
CA VAL A 237 -8.48 8.36 23.38
C VAL A 237 -8.00 9.79 23.36
N THR A 238 -7.87 10.34 22.16
CA THR A 238 -7.45 11.71 21.90
C THR A 238 -8.46 12.44 21.03
N ALA A 239 -8.80 13.67 21.37
CA ALA A 239 -9.60 14.53 20.50
C ALA A 239 -8.78 14.95 19.26
N GLY A 240 -9.43 14.96 18.08
CA GLY A 240 -8.80 15.43 16.85
C GLY A 240 -8.49 16.93 16.81
N GLY A 241 -8.02 17.40 15.66
CA GLY A 241 -7.58 18.78 15.42
C GLY A 241 -6.17 19.08 15.94
N ARG A 242 -5.31 18.07 16.07
CA ARG A 242 -3.94 18.23 16.59
C ARG A 242 -2.97 17.18 16.06
N THR A 243 -1.68 17.55 16.07
CA THR A 243 -0.60 16.59 15.92
C THR A 243 -0.19 16.04 17.29
N ILE A 244 0.08 14.76 17.36
CA ILE A 244 0.63 14.07 18.52
C ILE A 244 1.92 13.36 18.15
N THR A 245 2.82 13.18 19.11
CA THR A 245 4.03 12.38 18.96
C THR A 245 3.78 10.99 19.54
N VAL A 246 3.86 9.97 18.70
CA VAL A 246 3.64 8.56 19.06
C VAL A 246 4.98 7.85 19.18
N PRO A 247 5.32 7.23 20.33
CA PRO A 247 6.48 6.36 20.43
C PRO A 247 6.30 5.13 19.55
N VAL A 248 7.32 4.78 18.76
CA VAL A 248 7.30 3.59 17.90
C VAL A 248 8.51 2.69 18.12
N SER A 249 8.27 1.41 18.32
CA SER A 249 9.29 0.35 18.19
C SER A 249 9.22 -0.26 16.78
N LEU A 250 10.12 -1.18 16.48
CA LEU A 250 10.09 -1.90 15.19
C LEU A 250 8.78 -2.69 15.00
N GLU A 251 8.18 -3.15 16.10
CA GLU A 251 6.94 -3.94 16.09
C GLU A 251 5.69 -3.13 15.77
N HIS A 252 5.75 -1.79 15.84
CA HIS A 252 4.54 -0.96 15.81
C HIS A 252 4.46 -0.05 14.60
N ILE A 253 3.28 -0.05 13.97
CA ILE A 253 2.78 1.01 13.09
C ILE A 253 1.62 1.71 13.82
N PRO A 254 1.63 3.05 13.97
CA PRO A 254 0.51 3.76 14.58
C PRO A 254 -0.78 3.60 13.78
N VAL A 255 -1.83 3.13 14.47
CA VAL A 255 -3.19 2.98 13.94
C VAL A 255 -4.17 3.55 14.95
N PHE A 256 -5.10 4.38 14.47
CA PHE A 256 -6.12 5.00 15.30
C PHE A 256 -7.52 4.66 14.80
N CYS A 257 -8.40 4.33 15.71
CA CYS A 257 -9.81 4.04 15.46
C CYS A 257 -10.66 5.30 15.67
N ARG A 258 -11.50 5.64 14.69
CA ARG A 258 -12.38 6.80 14.73
C ARG A 258 -13.63 6.52 15.55
N ASN A 259 -14.01 7.46 16.43
CA ASN A 259 -15.32 7.52 17.10
C ASN A 259 -15.78 6.20 17.75
N GLY A 260 -14.87 5.47 18.37
CA GLY A 260 -15.19 4.23 19.05
C GLY A 260 -15.29 2.98 18.18
N PHE A 261 -14.90 3.07 16.89
CA PHE A 261 -14.73 1.87 16.07
C PHE A 261 -13.80 0.87 16.76
N GLU A 262 -14.17 -0.39 16.75
CA GLU A 262 -13.35 -1.45 17.35
C GLU A 262 -12.45 -2.08 16.29
N PHE A 263 -11.16 -1.93 16.50
CA PHE A 263 -10.18 -2.54 15.65
C PHE A 263 -10.12 -4.06 15.90
N PRO A 264 -10.15 -4.91 14.87
CA PRO A 264 -10.26 -6.36 15.04
C PRO A 264 -8.95 -7.02 15.50
N LEU A 265 -8.14 -6.33 16.30
CA LEU A 265 -6.84 -6.79 16.80
C LEU A 265 -6.82 -7.12 18.29
N GLY A 266 -7.94 -6.97 18.97
CA GLY A 266 -8.05 -7.31 20.38
C GLY A 266 -7.82 -8.81 20.65
#